data_81b8d740540a7e761a55bc052547a289
#
_entry.id   81b8d740540a7e761a55bc052547a289
#
_cell.length_a   1.000
_cell.length_b   1.000
_cell.length_c   1.000
_cell.angle_alpha   90.00
_cell.angle_beta   90.00
_cell.angle_gamma   90.00
#
_symmetry.space_group_name_H-M   'P 1'
#
loop_
_entity.id
_entity.type
_entity.pdbx_description
1 polymer ?
#
loop_
_entity_poly.entity_id
_entity_poly.type
_entity_poly.pdbx_seq_one_letter_code
_entity_poly.pdbx_strand_id
1 'polypeptide(L)'
;MSEMLEKARKYEFIQGQQIKEEERPAFHITPYVGWMNDPNGFSYYKGEYHLFYQYNPYSTHWDSMHWGHVVSKDLLHWNYVPTALAPDEDYDKFGCFSGSAIELEDGRQLLMYTSVNQEKLEDGTVRDIQTQAVAVGDGKDYEKYDKNPVLTAKDLPKGASKVDFRDPKIWKGNDGNFYCVIGSRPADGSGQILLYRSKNGFEWEFVSTLAENKNRYGKMWECPDFFELDGKYVLLTSPQDMLPEGLEFHNGNGTLCIIGELDPETHTLKEQFCQGVDYGIDYYAMQTLLAPDGRRIMIAWMQNWDTLAYRCNDSGWFAQMSLPRELSVKNGRLYQVPVRELNAMRANKVEYNNVVIKDTRLTLDQIEGRTVDLELVIRPADKDNLYKKFELCFAENEKYHSTLCFRPDESVLKIDRKFSGSERALVHQSSCLVNGDSNELKLRVILDKFSVEVFINDGEQVMSAVILTKQEAKGISFFADGAAKLDIVKYDLL
;
A
#
# COMPACT_ATOMS: atom_id res chain seq x y z
N MET A 1 18.46 25.46 -0.14
CA MET A 1 18.04 24.44 0.86
C MET A 1 17.69 25.18 2.14
N SER A 2 16.52 24.94 2.71
CA SER A 2 16.05 25.57 3.95
C SER A 2 16.74 24.97 5.17
N GLU A 3 16.72 25.70 6.31
CA GLU A 3 17.25 25.20 7.58
C GLU A 3 16.52 23.94 8.07
N MET A 4 15.20 23.84 7.82
CA MET A 4 14.42 22.65 8.22
C MET A 4 14.83 21.42 7.41
N LEU A 5 14.99 21.56 6.10
CA LEU A 5 15.43 20.46 5.25
C LEU A 5 16.86 20.02 5.60
N GLU A 6 17.77 20.97 5.84
CA GLU A 6 19.13 20.66 6.27
C GLU A 6 19.16 19.93 7.63
N LYS A 7 18.33 20.38 8.58
CA LYS A 7 18.18 19.74 9.89
C LYS A 7 17.66 18.31 9.76
N ALA A 8 16.63 18.06 8.91
CA ALA A 8 16.09 16.73 8.68
C ALA A 8 17.14 15.79 8.10
N ARG A 9 17.84 16.21 7.04
CA ARG A 9 18.92 15.46 6.37
C ARG A 9 20.08 15.12 7.32
N LYS A 10 20.47 16.07 8.15
CA LYS A 10 21.52 15.84 9.15
C LYS A 10 21.08 14.86 10.22
N TYR A 11 19.84 14.98 10.71
CA TYR A 11 19.30 14.09 11.72
C TYR A 11 19.19 12.66 11.21
N GLU A 12 18.55 12.45 10.05
CA GLU A 12 18.38 11.13 9.46
C GLU A 12 19.73 10.45 9.18
N PHE A 13 20.71 11.19 8.67
CA PHE A 13 22.05 10.66 8.42
C PHE A 13 22.71 10.15 9.70
N ILE A 14 22.66 10.92 10.80
CA ILE A 14 23.29 10.55 12.07
C ILE A 14 22.55 9.38 12.73
N GLN A 15 21.23 9.43 12.78
CA GLN A 15 20.44 8.44 13.51
C GLN A 15 20.20 7.16 12.69
N GLY A 16 20.00 7.27 11.40
CA GLY A 16 19.76 6.12 10.52
C GLY A 16 20.95 5.16 10.45
N GLN A 17 22.17 5.67 10.55
CA GLN A 17 23.40 4.84 10.62
C GLN A 17 23.50 3.99 11.89
N GLN A 18 22.73 4.29 12.91
CA GLN A 18 22.73 3.52 14.17
C GLN A 18 21.84 2.29 14.09
N ILE A 19 20.93 2.23 13.07
CA ILE A 19 20.02 1.11 12.87
C ILE A 19 20.74 0.01 12.09
N LYS A 20 20.85 -1.15 12.68
CA LYS A 20 21.55 -2.28 12.08
C LYS A 20 20.73 -2.91 10.94
N GLU A 21 21.44 -3.45 9.96
CA GLU A 21 20.82 -4.13 8.82
C GLU A 21 19.93 -5.31 9.22
N GLU A 22 20.34 -6.07 10.23
CA GLU A 22 19.53 -7.18 10.77
C GLU A 22 18.19 -6.74 11.38
N GLU A 23 18.07 -5.46 11.78
CA GLU A 23 16.85 -4.88 12.34
C GLU A 23 15.88 -4.39 11.27
N ARG A 24 16.26 -4.47 9.98
CA ARG A 24 15.43 -4.11 8.83
C ARG A 24 14.85 -5.35 8.15
N PRO A 25 13.74 -5.21 7.40
CA PRO A 25 13.28 -6.23 6.46
C PRO A 25 14.39 -6.57 5.45
N ALA A 26 14.29 -7.71 4.79
CA ALA A 26 15.26 -8.11 3.78
C ALA A 26 15.06 -7.36 2.45
N PHE A 27 13.79 -7.10 2.07
CA PHE A 27 13.45 -6.46 0.79
C PHE A 27 12.26 -5.49 0.86
N HIS A 28 11.59 -5.33 1.99
CA HIS A 28 10.58 -4.28 2.18
C HIS A 28 11.24 -2.97 2.58
N ILE A 29 10.68 -1.86 2.08
CA ILE A 29 11.17 -0.51 2.37
C ILE A 29 10.70 -0.08 3.76
N THR A 30 11.62 0.47 4.55
CA THR A 30 11.33 1.16 5.82
C THR A 30 11.78 2.61 5.73
N PRO A 31 11.37 3.51 6.63
CA PRO A 31 12.04 4.80 6.73
C PRO A 31 13.51 4.59 7.13
N TYR A 32 14.39 5.50 6.71
CA TYR A 32 15.78 5.43 7.15
C TYR A 32 15.91 5.51 8.68
N VAL A 33 15.06 6.34 9.31
CA VAL A 33 14.84 6.44 10.76
C VAL A 33 13.44 7.04 10.98
N GLY A 34 12.84 6.82 12.13
CA GLY A 34 11.59 7.47 12.50
C GLY A 34 10.34 6.82 11.89
N TRP A 35 9.40 7.63 11.44
CA TRP A 35 8.07 7.23 10.98
C TRP A 35 7.93 7.26 9.46
N MET A 36 7.17 6.32 8.91
CA MET A 36 6.71 6.27 7.52
C MET A 36 5.22 5.96 7.46
N ASN A 37 4.49 6.63 6.54
CA ASN A 37 3.17 6.18 6.10
C ASN A 37 3.08 6.20 4.56
N ASP A 38 2.13 6.88 3.93
CA ASP A 38 1.78 6.77 2.52
C ASP A 38 2.98 6.80 1.56
N PRO A 39 3.02 5.91 0.56
CA PRO A 39 3.92 6.05 -0.58
C PRO A 39 3.54 7.29 -1.39
N ASN A 40 4.53 8.05 -1.82
CA ASN A 40 4.39 9.27 -2.58
C ASN A 40 5.30 9.24 -3.80
N GLY A 41 4.94 9.95 -4.86
CA GLY A 41 5.81 10.17 -5.99
C GLY A 41 6.39 8.90 -6.61
N PHE A 42 5.68 7.77 -6.53
CA PHE A 42 6.13 6.50 -7.10
C PHE A 42 6.21 6.64 -8.62
N SER A 43 7.42 6.68 -9.16
CA SER A 43 7.70 7.06 -10.54
C SER A 43 8.98 6.39 -11.06
N TYR A 44 9.14 6.36 -12.39
CA TYR A 44 10.39 6.00 -13.03
C TYR A 44 11.01 7.26 -13.61
N TYR A 45 12.27 7.55 -13.25
CA TYR A 45 12.94 8.77 -13.65
C TYR A 45 14.45 8.54 -13.77
N LYS A 46 15.04 8.99 -14.90
CA LYS A 46 16.48 8.84 -15.20
C LYS A 46 17.06 7.44 -15.02
N GLY A 47 16.27 6.42 -15.35
CA GLY A 47 16.74 5.02 -15.31
C GLY A 47 16.60 4.32 -13.96
N GLU A 48 15.92 4.93 -12.97
CA GLU A 48 15.66 4.37 -11.66
C GLU A 48 14.20 4.53 -11.27
N TYR A 49 13.69 3.62 -10.45
CA TYR A 49 12.43 3.76 -9.74
C TYR A 49 12.66 4.67 -8.54
N HIS A 50 11.83 5.69 -8.41
CA HIS A 50 11.81 6.61 -7.28
C HIS A 50 10.57 6.35 -6.45
N LEU A 51 10.73 6.25 -5.15
CA LEU A 51 9.64 6.23 -4.19
C LEU A 51 9.91 7.25 -3.10
N PHE A 52 8.99 8.16 -2.95
CA PHE A 52 8.95 9.05 -1.79
C PHE A 52 7.92 8.49 -0.81
N TYR A 53 7.92 9.01 0.41
CA TYR A 53 6.96 8.60 1.43
C TYR A 53 6.75 9.69 2.47
N GLN A 54 5.57 9.70 3.07
CA GLN A 54 5.28 10.53 4.24
C GLN A 54 6.26 10.17 5.35
N TYR A 55 6.93 11.15 5.92
CA TYR A 55 8.11 10.92 6.74
C TYR A 55 8.20 11.88 7.92
N ASN A 56 8.35 11.32 9.14
CA ASN A 56 8.85 12.06 10.28
C ASN A 56 10.19 11.49 10.70
N PRO A 57 11.33 12.16 10.44
CA PRO A 57 12.64 11.65 10.80
C PRO A 57 12.90 11.63 12.31
N TYR A 58 12.19 12.45 13.09
CA TYR A 58 12.53 12.75 14.48
C TYR A 58 11.96 11.77 15.50
N SER A 59 10.91 11.03 15.15
CA SER A 59 10.28 10.05 16.04
C SER A 59 9.56 8.95 15.26
N THR A 60 9.25 7.85 15.93
CA THR A 60 8.46 6.75 15.37
C THR A 60 6.94 6.98 15.43
N HIS A 61 6.51 8.25 15.50
CA HIS A 61 5.11 8.66 15.53
C HIS A 61 4.82 9.65 14.41
N TRP A 62 3.56 9.69 13.98
CA TRP A 62 3.10 10.68 13.01
C TRP A 62 3.21 12.08 13.57
N ASP A 63 3.94 12.96 12.90
CA ASP A 63 4.11 14.37 13.23
C ASP A 63 4.92 15.02 12.09
N SER A 64 4.87 16.35 11.94
CA SER A 64 5.77 17.17 11.10
C SER A 64 6.17 16.52 9.77
N MET A 65 5.19 16.23 8.90
CA MET A 65 5.38 15.45 7.69
C MET A 65 6.35 16.09 6.69
N HIS A 66 7.41 15.37 6.43
CA HIS A 66 8.39 15.56 5.35
C HIS A 66 8.13 14.54 4.25
N TRP A 67 8.89 14.58 3.17
CA TRP A 67 9.00 13.50 2.19
C TRP A 67 10.37 12.83 2.29
N GLY A 68 10.41 11.60 2.79
CA GLY A 68 11.55 10.70 2.67
C GLY A 68 11.67 10.20 1.24
N HIS A 69 12.82 9.63 0.85
CA HIS A 69 13.10 9.25 -0.52
C HIS A 69 13.99 8.02 -0.61
N VAL A 70 13.63 7.08 -1.48
CA VAL A 70 14.44 5.92 -1.86
C VAL A 70 14.41 5.72 -3.37
N VAL A 71 15.47 5.10 -3.91
CA VAL A 71 15.59 4.77 -5.33
C VAL A 71 15.98 3.31 -5.53
N SER A 72 15.54 2.71 -6.63
CA SER A 72 15.86 1.33 -6.99
C SER A 72 15.98 1.15 -8.49
N LYS A 73 16.79 0.16 -8.91
CA LYS A 73 16.87 -0.27 -10.31
C LYS A 73 15.99 -1.48 -10.62
N ASP A 74 15.52 -2.18 -9.60
CA ASP A 74 14.85 -3.47 -9.72
C ASP A 74 13.62 -3.65 -8.82
N LEU A 75 13.14 -2.57 -8.18
CA LEU A 75 11.97 -2.58 -7.28
C LEU A 75 12.15 -3.35 -5.95
N LEU A 76 13.29 -3.98 -5.72
CA LEU A 76 13.56 -4.81 -4.53
C LEU A 76 14.74 -4.30 -3.71
N HIS A 77 15.80 -3.85 -4.38
CA HIS A 77 16.97 -3.29 -3.71
C HIS A 77 16.88 -1.77 -3.74
N TRP A 78 16.55 -1.17 -2.59
CA TRP A 78 16.31 0.25 -2.43
C TRP A 78 17.46 0.95 -1.72
N ASN A 79 17.87 2.08 -2.26
CA ASN A 79 18.90 2.93 -1.68
C ASN A 79 18.25 4.21 -1.13
N TYR A 80 18.58 4.57 0.10
CA TYR A 80 18.14 5.83 0.69
C TYR A 80 18.80 7.03 0.03
N VAL A 81 17.98 8.01 -0.29
CA VAL A 81 18.36 9.34 -0.79
C VAL A 81 17.96 10.35 0.28
N PRO A 82 18.66 11.47 0.43
CA PRO A 82 18.30 12.46 1.45
C PRO A 82 16.85 12.94 1.32
N THR A 83 16.21 13.26 2.45
CA THR A 83 14.86 13.85 2.53
C THR A 83 14.64 14.87 1.43
N ALA A 84 13.56 14.72 0.66
CA ALA A 84 13.27 15.55 -0.51
C ALA A 84 12.59 16.87 -0.15
N LEU A 85 11.60 16.84 0.74
CA LEU A 85 10.79 17.99 1.15
C LEU A 85 10.71 18.10 2.67
N ALA A 86 10.73 19.34 3.17
CA ALA A 86 10.44 19.68 4.56
C ALA A 86 9.29 20.72 4.61
N PRO A 87 8.50 20.81 5.69
CA PRO A 87 7.43 21.79 5.85
C PRO A 87 8.00 23.16 6.27
N ASP A 88 8.64 23.86 5.34
CA ASP A 88 9.47 25.04 5.55
C ASP A 88 8.93 26.35 4.95
N GLU A 89 7.71 26.29 4.39
CA GLU A 89 7.03 27.44 3.84
C GLU A 89 5.71 27.75 4.60
N ASP A 90 5.26 28.98 4.55
CA ASP A 90 4.02 29.39 5.25
C ASP A 90 2.79 28.56 4.84
N TYR A 91 2.73 28.12 3.58
CA TYR A 91 1.60 27.34 3.08
C TYR A 91 1.68 25.85 3.44
N ASP A 92 2.81 25.33 3.90
CA ASP A 92 2.99 23.91 4.24
C ASP A 92 3.58 23.67 5.64
N LYS A 93 3.64 24.69 6.50
CA LYS A 93 4.29 24.59 7.82
C LYS A 93 3.73 23.52 8.77
N PHE A 94 2.54 22.99 8.47
CA PHE A 94 1.92 21.89 9.22
C PHE A 94 2.07 20.54 8.52
N GLY A 95 2.74 20.48 7.37
CA GLY A 95 3.14 19.24 6.70
C GLY A 95 3.16 19.34 5.18
N CYS A 96 4.11 18.63 4.60
CA CYS A 96 4.10 18.22 3.21
C CYS A 96 3.38 16.87 3.14
N PHE A 97 2.05 16.87 2.90
CA PHE A 97 1.24 15.67 2.87
C PHE A 97 1.38 14.94 1.53
N SER A 98 0.60 13.88 1.35
CA SER A 98 0.74 12.95 0.22
C SER A 98 0.57 13.59 -1.15
N GLY A 99 1.17 12.97 -2.13
CA GLY A 99 1.17 13.42 -3.50
C GLY A 99 1.95 12.49 -4.44
N SER A 100 2.30 12.98 -5.62
CA SER A 100 2.87 12.18 -6.69
C SER A 100 3.99 12.91 -7.45
N ALA A 101 4.65 12.23 -8.38
CA ALA A 101 5.74 12.76 -9.17
C ALA A 101 5.56 12.45 -10.66
N ILE A 102 6.10 13.34 -11.51
CA ILE A 102 6.14 13.14 -12.96
C ILE A 102 7.35 13.84 -13.56
N GLU A 103 7.82 13.33 -14.70
CA GLU A 103 8.83 14.01 -15.51
C GLU A 103 8.20 15.09 -16.38
N LEU A 104 8.77 16.30 -16.36
CA LEU A 104 8.42 17.42 -17.22
C LEU A 104 9.09 17.30 -18.60
N GLU A 105 8.64 18.10 -19.56
CA GLU A 105 9.20 18.11 -20.92
C GLU A 105 10.67 18.54 -20.98
N ASP A 106 11.12 19.32 -20.01
CA ASP A 106 12.52 19.76 -19.90
C ASP A 106 13.43 18.76 -19.19
N GLY A 107 12.89 17.58 -18.86
CA GLY A 107 13.63 16.47 -18.22
C GLY A 107 13.83 16.63 -16.71
N ARG A 108 13.21 17.63 -16.06
CA ARG A 108 13.18 17.75 -14.62
C ARG A 108 12.03 16.91 -14.05
N GLN A 109 12.14 16.50 -12.79
CA GLN A 109 11.07 15.82 -12.07
C GLN A 109 10.26 16.84 -11.29
N LEU A 110 8.94 16.83 -11.47
CA LEU A 110 7.99 17.61 -10.69
C LEU A 110 7.37 16.72 -9.62
N LEU A 111 7.42 17.17 -8.37
CA LEU A 111 6.67 16.63 -7.24
C LEU A 111 5.46 17.51 -7.03
N MET A 112 4.26 16.93 -6.99
CA MET A 112 3.02 17.64 -6.60
C MET A 112 2.52 17.02 -5.30
N TYR A 113 2.30 17.84 -4.27
CA TYR A 113 1.97 17.40 -2.93
C TYR A 113 0.90 18.27 -2.29
N THR A 114 0.22 17.73 -1.30
CA THR A 114 -0.71 18.52 -0.50
C THR A 114 0.07 19.30 0.56
N SER A 115 -0.02 20.59 0.49
CA SER A 115 0.54 21.52 1.48
C SER A 115 -0.52 21.85 2.53
N VAL A 116 -0.13 21.75 3.81
CA VAL A 116 -1.05 21.96 4.94
C VAL A 116 -0.65 23.18 5.74
N ASN A 117 -1.60 24.11 5.87
CA ASN A 117 -1.56 25.22 6.80
C ASN A 117 -2.80 25.18 7.69
N GLN A 118 -2.88 26.06 8.67
CA GLN A 118 -3.98 26.14 9.61
C GLN A 118 -4.57 27.55 9.65
N GLU A 119 -5.89 27.61 9.75
CA GLU A 119 -6.66 28.83 9.95
C GLU A 119 -7.33 28.79 11.33
N LYS A 120 -7.18 29.88 12.09
CA LYS A 120 -7.93 30.06 13.34
C LYS A 120 -9.23 30.80 13.03
N LEU A 121 -10.35 30.16 13.36
CA LEU A 121 -11.69 30.73 13.18
C LEU A 121 -12.05 31.72 14.30
N GLU A 122 -13.11 32.50 14.09
CA GLU A 122 -13.60 33.51 15.04
C GLU A 122 -14.01 32.92 16.41
N ASP A 123 -14.50 31.69 16.42
CA ASP A 123 -14.86 30.95 17.63
C ASP A 123 -13.65 30.36 18.40
N GLY A 124 -12.43 30.59 17.87
CA GLY A 124 -11.19 30.11 18.44
C GLY A 124 -10.79 28.69 18.02
N THR A 125 -11.63 27.97 17.28
CA THR A 125 -11.27 26.67 16.71
C THR A 125 -10.21 26.81 15.63
N VAL A 126 -9.40 25.75 15.43
CA VAL A 126 -8.37 25.67 14.40
C VAL A 126 -8.79 24.61 13.40
N ARG A 127 -8.68 24.92 12.11
CA ARG A 127 -8.90 23.95 11.04
C ARG A 127 -7.73 23.93 10.08
N ASP A 128 -7.49 22.78 9.50
CA ASP A 128 -6.52 22.63 8.44
C ASP A 128 -7.03 23.26 7.13
N ILE A 129 -6.11 23.86 6.40
CA ILE A 129 -6.30 24.33 5.03
C ILE A 129 -5.39 23.50 4.15
N GLN A 130 -5.99 22.73 3.25
CA GLN A 130 -5.29 21.87 2.31
C GLN A 130 -5.28 22.53 0.94
N THR A 131 -4.09 22.67 0.37
CA THR A 131 -3.84 23.21 -0.97
C THR A 131 -2.82 22.32 -1.66
N GLN A 132 -2.67 22.45 -3.00
CA GLN A 132 -1.66 21.68 -3.69
C GLN A 132 -0.47 22.57 -4.05
N ALA A 133 0.72 22.09 -3.76
CA ALA A 133 1.98 22.74 -4.06
C ALA A 133 2.87 21.84 -4.94
N VAL A 134 3.83 22.45 -5.61
CA VAL A 134 4.78 21.73 -6.46
C VAL A 134 6.21 22.10 -6.12
N ALA A 135 7.09 21.13 -6.29
CA ALA A 135 8.54 21.30 -6.25
C ALA A 135 9.15 20.64 -7.48
N VAL A 136 10.25 21.19 -7.98
CA VAL A 136 10.89 20.72 -9.21
C VAL A 136 12.35 20.43 -8.92
N GLY A 137 12.85 19.30 -9.43
CA GLY A 137 14.20 18.88 -9.14
C GLY A 137 14.80 17.94 -10.17
N ASP A 138 15.95 17.35 -9.80
CA ASP A 138 16.76 16.52 -10.67
C ASP A 138 16.73 15.01 -10.33
N GLY A 139 15.87 14.64 -9.36
CA GLY A 139 15.77 13.29 -8.79
C GLY A 139 16.46 13.15 -7.43
N LYS A 140 17.10 14.20 -6.94
CA LYS A 140 17.76 14.21 -5.63
C LYS A 140 17.45 15.48 -4.83
N ASP A 141 17.60 16.64 -5.45
CA ASP A 141 17.33 17.94 -4.83
C ASP A 141 16.15 18.61 -5.54
N TYR A 142 15.28 19.25 -4.74
CA TYR A 142 14.04 19.86 -5.21
C TYR A 142 13.93 21.29 -4.69
N GLU A 143 13.42 22.16 -5.54
CA GLU A 143 13.08 23.56 -5.21
C GLU A 143 11.58 23.73 -5.31
N LYS A 144 10.97 24.27 -4.26
CA LYS A 144 9.55 24.64 -4.24
C LYS A 144 9.29 25.80 -5.19
N TYR A 145 8.18 25.71 -5.91
CA TYR A 145 7.82 26.73 -6.91
C TYR A 145 7.44 28.05 -6.26
N ASP A 146 7.97 29.15 -6.76
CA ASP A 146 7.79 30.50 -6.17
C ASP A 146 6.33 30.96 -6.10
N LYS A 147 5.46 30.40 -6.97
CA LYS A 147 4.03 30.76 -7.03
C LYS A 147 3.12 29.72 -6.37
N ASN A 148 3.67 28.89 -5.50
CA ASN A 148 2.87 27.96 -4.69
C ASN A 148 1.92 28.71 -3.74
N PRO A 149 0.75 28.13 -3.41
CA PRO A 149 0.20 26.87 -3.93
C PRO A 149 -0.42 27.02 -5.33
N VAL A 150 -0.35 25.95 -6.14
CA VAL A 150 -0.86 25.93 -7.53
C VAL A 150 -2.34 25.58 -7.64
N LEU A 151 -2.93 24.95 -6.62
CA LEU A 151 -4.36 24.71 -6.47
C LEU A 151 -4.80 25.06 -5.05
N THR A 152 -5.89 25.80 -4.94
CA THR A 152 -6.42 26.35 -3.67
C THR A 152 -7.93 26.15 -3.59
N ALA A 153 -8.54 26.62 -2.52
CA ALA A 153 -9.99 26.63 -2.37
C ALA A 153 -10.75 27.39 -3.48
N LYS A 154 -10.08 28.24 -4.25
CA LYS A 154 -10.68 28.98 -5.38
C LYS A 154 -10.91 28.09 -6.59
N ASP A 155 -10.16 27.00 -6.69
CA ASP A 155 -10.16 26.07 -7.81
C ASP A 155 -11.11 24.89 -7.55
N LEU A 156 -11.75 24.85 -6.38
CA LEU A 156 -12.72 23.83 -6.00
C LEU A 156 -14.08 24.06 -6.68
N PRO A 157 -14.77 23.00 -7.10
CA PRO A 157 -16.15 23.10 -7.53
C PRO A 157 -17.06 23.57 -6.38
N LYS A 158 -18.18 24.18 -6.73
CA LYS A 158 -19.13 24.71 -5.75
C LYS A 158 -19.59 23.62 -4.77
N GLY A 159 -19.46 23.89 -3.47
CA GLY A 159 -19.89 23.00 -2.40
C GLY A 159 -18.84 21.98 -1.95
N ALA A 160 -17.66 21.94 -2.55
CA ALA A 160 -16.58 21.08 -2.08
C ALA A 160 -15.94 21.63 -0.79
N SER A 161 -15.43 20.72 0.05
CA SER A 161 -14.75 21.03 1.31
C SER A 161 -13.42 21.75 1.06
N LYS A 162 -13.15 22.78 1.85
CA LYS A 162 -11.85 23.47 1.86
C LYS A 162 -10.83 22.79 2.77
N VAL A 163 -11.28 21.87 3.61
CA VAL A 163 -10.46 21.13 4.60
C VAL A 163 -10.00 19.82 4.01
N ASP A 164 -10.87 19.17 3.20
CA ASP A 164 -10.58 17.89 2.57
C ASP A 164 -10.32 18.13 1.07
N PHE A 165 -9.08 18.38 0.72
CA PHE A 165 -8.61 18.61 -0.65
C PHE A 165 -7.16 18.17 -0.75
N ARG A 166 -6.91 16.85 -0.97
CA ARG A 166 -5.57 16.27 -0.81
C ARG A 166 -5.26 15.10 -1.71
N ASP A 167 -4.00 14.70 -1.69
CA ASP A 167 -3.42 13.52 -2.31
C ASP A 167 -3.45 13.59 -3.85
N PRO A 168 -2.80 14.58 -4.47
CA PRO A 168 -2.81 14.73 -5.91
C PRO A 168 -2.04 13.60 -6.59
N LYS A 169 -2.68 12.91 -7.55
CA LYS A 169 -2.03 11.96 -8.46
C LYS A 169 -2.02 12.52 -9.86
N ILE A 170 -0.81 12.80 -10.35
CA ILE A 170 -0.56 13.42 -11.65
C ILE A 170 -0.10 12.37 -12.67
N TRP A 171 -0.54 12.52 -13.93
CA TRP A 171 -0.03 11.75 -15.07
C TRP A 171 -0.05 12.58 -16.34
N LYS A 172 0.66 12.15 -17.37
CA LYS A 172 0.65 12.75 -18.70
C LYS A 172 -0.31 11.97 -19.59
N GLY A 173 -1.29 12.68 -20.16
CA GLY A 173 -2.25 12.12 -21.11
C GLY A 173 -1.65 11.93 -22.51
N ASN A 174 -2.31 11.11 -23.33
CA ASN A 174 -1.92 10.88 -24.72
C ASN A 174 -2.08 12.13 -25.60
N ASP A 175 -2.85 13.11 -25.15
CA ASP A 175 -3.05 14.42 -25.80
C ASP A 175 -1.95 15.44 -25.46
N GLY A 176 -0.94 15.04 -24.66
CA GLY A 176 0.17 15.85 -24.22
C GLY A 176 -0.12 16.75 -23.01
N ASN A 177 -1.37 16.81 -22.53
CA ASN A 177 -1.70 17.52 -21.30
C ASN A 177 -1.33 16.70 -20.06
N PHE A 178 -1.12 17.38 -18.94
CA PHE A 178 -1.06 16.77 -17.62
C PHE A 178 -2.47 16.70 -17.05
N TYR A 179 -2.76 15.62 -16.38
CA TYR A 179 -3.98 15.38 -15.62
C TYR A 179 -3.66 15.11 -14.17
N CYS A 180 -4.60 15.44 -13.28
CA CYS A 180 -4.44 15.20 -11.85
C CYS A 180 -5.78 14.81 -11.25
N VAL A 181 -5.83 13.70 -10.49
CA VAL A 181 -6.95 13.38 -9.60
C VAL A 181 -6.60 13.76 -8.17
N ILE A 182 -7.59 14.31 -7.44
CA ILE A 182 -7.42 14.78 -6.06
C ILE A 182 -8.63 14.34 -5.25
N GLY A 183 -8.39 13.82 -4.04
CA GLY A 183 -9.43 13.50 -3.08
C GLY A 183 -10.09 14.74 -2.51
N SER A 184 -11.41 14.72 -2.40
CA SER A 184 -12.21 15.81 -1.86
C SER A 184 -13.50 15.28 -1.20
N ARG A 185 -14.25 16.19 -0.60
CA ARG A 185 -15.59 15.90 -0.04
C ARG A 185 -16.57 17.00 -0.44
N PRO A 186 -17.79 16.65 -0.88
CA PRO A 186 -18.88 17.59 -1.01
C PRO A 186 -19.51 17.89 0.37
N ALA A 187 -20.55 18.72 0.38
CA ALA A 187 -21.22 19.17 1.59
C ALA A 187 -21.93 18.05 2.39
N ASP A 188 -22.28 16.93 1.75
CA ASP A 188 -22.88 15.76 2.43
C ASP A 188 -21.85 14.91 3.20
N GLY A 189 -20.56 15.27 3.08
CA GLY A 189 -19.46 14.62 3.79
C GLY A 189 -18.98 13.31 3.19
N SER A 190 -19.53 12.85 2.05
CA SER A 190 -19.04 11.68 1.31
C SER A 190 -17.77 12.00 0.52
N GLY A 191 -16.96 10.97 0.18
CA GLY A 191 -15.78 11.17 -0.67
C GLY A 191 -16.16 11.45 -2.12
N GLN A 192 -15.32 12.22 -2.79
CA GLN A 192 -15.36 12.41 -4.24
C GLN A 192 -13.93 12.56 -4.78
N ILE A 193 -13.76 12.29 -6.06
CA ILE A 193 -12.49 12.48 -6.75
C ILE A 193 -12.67 13.57 -7.80
N LEU A 194 -11.88 14.63 -7.70
CA LEU A 194 -11.87 15.74 -8.64
C LEU A 194 -10.78 15.52 -9.68
N LEU A 195 -11.11 15.82 -10.94
CA LEU A 195 -10.19 15.75 -12.07
C LEU A 195 -9.80 17.16 -12.51
N TYR A 196 -8.51 17.39 -12.62
CA TYR A 196 -7.91 18.62 -13.13
C TYR A 196 -7.05 18.34 -14.35
N ARG A 197 -6.84 19.38 -15.17
CA ARG A 197 -5.97 19.33 -16.36
C ARG A 197 -5.03 20.53 -16.36
N SER A 198 -3.82 20.33 -16.89
CA SER A 198 -2.79 21.38 -17.06
C SER A 198 -1.99 21.16 -18.34
N LYS A 199 -1.51 22.26 -18.94
CA LYS A 199 -0.59 22.21 -20.08
C LYS A 199 0.88 22.10 -19.66
N ASN A 200 1.20 22.53 -18.45
CA ASN A 200 2.59 22.73 -18.03
C ASN A 200 2.91 22.13 -16.64
N GLY A 201 1.91 21.60 -15.91
CA GLY A 201 2.07 21.07 -14.57
C GLY A 201 1.99 22.11 -13.44
N PHE A 202 1.83 23.40 -13.78
CA PHE A 202 1.82 24.51 -12.82
C PHE A 202 0.48 25.28 -12.79
N GLU A 203 -0.20 25.36 -13.91
CA GLU A 203 -1.49 26.02 -14.05
C GLU A 203 -2.57 24.99 -14.35
N TRP A 204 -3.56 24.87 -13.46
CA TRP A 204 -4.54 23.80 -13.46
C TRP A 204 -5.95 24.33 -13.68
N GLU A 205 -6.75 23.62 -14.43
CA GLU A 205 -8.18 23.88 -14.61
C GLU A 205 -9.01 22.67 -14.17
N PHE A 206 -10.12 22.92 -13.50
CA PHE A 206 -11.07 21.88 -13.11
C PHE A 206 -11.76 21.32 -14.38
N VAL A 207 -11.80 20.00 -14.48
CA VAL A 207 -12.44 19.28 -15.59
C VAL A 207 -13.80 18.71 -15.18
N SER A 208 -13.81 17.88 -14.14
CA SER A 208 -15.02 17.17 -13.67
C SER A 208 -14.86 16.67 -12.24
N THR A 209 -15.98 16.25 -11.65
CA THR A 209 -15.98 15.29 -10.55
C THR A 209 -15.96 13.90 -11.19
N LEU A 210 -14.78 13.26 -11.18
CA LEU A 210 -14.53 11.98 -11.84
C LEU A 210 -15.38 10.85 -11.25
N ALA A 211 -15.48 10.83 -9.92
CA ALA A 211 -16.23 9.81 -9.18
C ALA A 211 -16.78 10.37 -7.87
N GLU A 212 -17.94 9.89 -7.46
CA GLU A 212 -18.64 10.29 -6.24
C GLU A 212 -19.01 9.05 -5.42
N ASN A 213 -18.70 9.07 -4.13
CA ASN A 213 -19.02 7.99 -3.20
C ASN A 213 -20.53 7.86 -2.89
N LYS A 214 -21.23 8.99 -2.75
CA LYS A 214 -22.66 9.02 -2.34
C LYS A 214 -22.93 8.19 -1.07
N ASN A 215 -21.99 8.23 -0.12
CA ASN A 215 -22.03 7.50 1.15
C ASN A 215 -22.12 5.95 1.03
N ARG A 216 -21.67 5.34 -0.07
CA ARG A 216 -21.61 3.89 -0.24
C ARG A 216 -20.38 3.26 0.38
N TYR A 217 -19.21 3.86 0.18
CA TYR A 217 -17.91 3.32 0.57
C TYR A 217 -17.17 4.30 1.48
N GLY A 218 -17.49 4.29 2.76
CA GLY A 218 -16.85 5.15 3.76
C GLY A 218 -17.12 6.65 3.57
N LYS A 219 -16.20 7.45 4.05
CA LYS A 219 -16.28 8.92 4.03
C LYS A 219 -15.26 9.51 3.06
N MET A 220 -14.18 10.11 3.56
CA MET A 220 -13.12 10.63 2.70
C MET A 220 -12.47 9.52 1.90
N TRP A 221 -12.21 9.79 0.62
CA TRP A 221 -11.44 8.92 -0.26
C TRP A 221 -10.03 9.49 -0.42
N GLU A 222 -9.08 8.93 0.33
CA GLU A 222 -7.68 9.34 0.32
C GLU A 222 -6.90 8.64 -0.78
N CYS A 223 -5.76 9.22 -1.16
CA CYS A 223 -4.76 8.66 -2.06
C CYS A 223 -5.35 8.11 -3.37
N PRO A 224 -6.14 8.91 -4.13
CA PRO A 224 -6.68 8.44 -5.38
C PRO A 224 -5.57 8.16 -6.39
N ASP A 225 -5.71 7.06 -7.15
CA ASP A 225 -4.85 6.73 -8.29
C ASP A 225 -5.73 6.27 -9.45
N PHE A 226 -5.63 6.94 -10.60
CA PHE A 226 -6.49 6.69 -11.74
C PHE A 226 -5.69 6.41 -13.01
N PHE A 227 -5.98 5.29 -13.67
CA PHE A 227 -5.24 4.82 -14.83
C PHE A 227 -6.05 3.87 -15.70
N GLU A 228 -5.60 3.69 -16.93
CA GLU A 228 -6.07 2.64 -17.84
C GLU A 228 -5.25 1.36 -17.64
N LEU A 229 -5.92 0.20 -17.60
CA LEU A 229 -5.31 -1.12 -17.49
C LEU A 229 -6.17 -2.17 -18.21
N ASP A 230 -5.57 -2.90 -19.15
CA ASP A 230 -6.21 -3.97 -19.91
C ASP A 230 -7.55 -3.55 -20.56
N GLY A 231 -7.61 -2.30 -21.07
CA GLY A 231 -8.77 -1.73 -21.74
C GLY A 231 -9.92 -1.31 -20.80
N LYS A 232 -9.64 -1.17 -19.50
CA LYS A 232 -10.55 -0.62 -18.49
C LYS A 232 -9.91 0.55 -17.77
N TYR A 233 -10.73 1.44 -17.23
CA TYR A 233 -10.26 2.46 -16.30
C TYR A 233 -10.39 1.92 -14.88
N VAL A 234 -9.34 2.15 -14.11
CA VAL A 234 -9.22 1.72 -12.72
C VAL A 234 -9.01 2.96 -11.85
N LEU A 235 -9.82 3.08 -10.81
CA LEU A 235 -9.65 4.05 -9.74
C LEU A 235 -9.35 3.28 -8.45
N LEU A 236 -8.17 3.49 -7.90
CA LEU A 236 -7.81 3.04 -6.55
C LEU A 236 -8.00 4.20 -5.57
N THR A 237 -8.47 3.91 -4.37
CA THR A 237 -8.54 4.90 -3.29
C THR A 237 -8.58 4.21 -1.94
N SER A 238 -8.27 4.96 -0.88
CA SER A 238 -8.27 4.49 0.51
C SER A 238 -9.35 5.19 1.30
N PRO A 239 -10.57 4.61 1.36
CA PRO A 239 -11.69 5.22 2.08
C PRO A 239 -11.48 5.18 3.59
N GLN A 240 -11.83 6.28 4.26
CA GLN A 240 -11.97 6.36 5.72
C GLN A 240 -13.39 5.97 6.16
N ASP A 241 -13.53 5.48 7.38
CA ASP A 241 -14.81 5.20 8.04
C ASP A 241 -15.76 4.31 7.21
N MET A 242 -15.24 3.25 6.61
CA MET A 242 -16.06 2.27 5.90
C MET A 242 -16.97 1.51 6.85
N LEU A 243 -18.16 1.17 6.38
CA LEU A 243 -19.01 0.16 7.00
C LEU A 243 -18.72 -1.21 6.36
N PRO A 244 -18.82 -2.31 7.11
CA PRO A 244 -18.56 -3.64 6.57
C PRO A 244 -19.64 -4.03 5.57
N GLU A 245 -19.23 -4.66 4.46
CA GLU A 245 -20.12 -5.26 3.46
C GLU A 245 -19.68 -6.70 3.17
N GLY A 246 -20.30 -7.65 3.85
CA GLY A 246 -19.88 -9.04 3.82
C GLY A 246 -18.42 -9.20 4.28
N LEU A 247 -17.63 -9.92 3.46
CA LEU A 247 -16.18 -10.04 3.59
C LEU A 247 -15.43 -9.30 2.47
N GLU A 248 -16.16 -8.51 1.66
CA GLU A 248 -15.56 -7.70 0.60
C GLU A 248 -14.93 -6.42 1.18
N PHE A 249 -15.62 -5.76 2.09
CA PHE A 249 -15.13 -4.55 2.75
C PHE A 249 -15.22 -4.68 4.27
N HIS A 250 -14.13 -4.37 4.95
CA HIS A 250 -14.07 -4.30 6.41
C HIS A 250 -14.47 -2.91 6.90
N ASN A 251 -14.85 -2.81 8.16
CA ASN A 251 -15.10 -1.52 8.79
C ASN A 251 -13.79 -0.76 9.07
N GLY A 252 -13.89 0.57 9.14
CA GLY A 252 -12.76 1.47 9.42
C GLY A 252 -12.09 1.99 8.15
N ASN A 253 -10.79 2.19 8.19
CA ASN A 253 -9.99 2.61 7.04
C ASN A 253 -9.71 1.42 6.13
N GLY A 254 -10.05 1.53 4.86
CA GLY A 254 -10.02 0.40 3.92
C GLY A 254 -9.34 0.72 2.59
N THR A 255 -9.46 -0.22 1.69
CA THR A 255 -8.96 -0.11 0.31
C THR A 255 -10.09 -0.37 -0.68
N LEU A 256 -10.15 0.41 -1.75
CA LEU A 256 -11.20 0.33 -2.76
C LEU A 256 -10.60 0.41 -4.15
N CYS A 257 -11.00 -0.54 -5.00
CA CYS A 257 -10.77 -0.51 -6.44
C CYS A 257 -12.11 -0.41 -7.15
N ILE A 258 -12.27 0.61 -7.98
CA ILE A 258 -13.41 0.77 -8.90
C ILE A 258 -12.90 0.56 -10.30
N ILE A 259 -13.54 -0.36 -11.05
CA ILE A 259 -13.25 -0.64 -12.44
C ILE A 259 -14.45 -0.22 -13.29
N GLY A 260 -14.21 0.47 -14.40
CA GLY A 260 -15.28 0.98 -15.23
C GLY A 260 -14.83 1.54 -16.56
N GLU A 261 -15.66 2.40 -17.10
CA GLU A 261 -15.45 3.12 -18.36
C GLU A 261 -15.47 4.62 -18.12
N LEU A 262 -14.55 5.33 -18.73
CA LEU A 262 -14.55 6.80 -18.71
C LEU A 262 -15.52 7.32 -19.76
N ASP A 263 -16.49 8.13 -19.35
CA ASP A 263 -17.35 8.85 -20.28
C ASP A 263 -16.53 9.97 -20.96
N PRO A 264 -16.39 9.96 -22.29
CA PRO A 264 -15.54 10.90 -22.99
C PRO A 264 -16.10 12.35 -23.03
N GLU A 265 -17.40 12.54 -22.81
CA GLU A 265 -18.05 13.85 -22.84
C GLU A 265 -18.04 14.51 -21.47
N THR A 266 -18.34 13.75 -20.42
CA THR A 266 -18.48 14.25 -19.05
C THR A 266 -17.22 14.06 -18.23
N HIS A 267 -16.26 13.27 -18.70
CA HIS A 267 -15.06 12.87 -17.96
C HIS A 267 -15.38 12.28 -16.57
N THR A 268 -16.44 11.46 -16.49
CA THR A 268 -16.85 10.74 -15.28
C THR A 268 -16.60 9.26 -15.43
N LEU A 269 -16.18 8.61 -14.34
CA LEU A 269 -16.00 7.14 -14.29
C LEU A 269 -17.36 6.48 -14.09
N LYS A 270 -17.79 5.67 -15.07
CA LYS A 270 -18.96 4.81 -14.97
C LYS A 270 -18.54 3.48 -14.36
N GLU A 271 -18.82 3.31 -13.08
CA GLU A 271 -18.53 2.08 -12.34
C GLU A 271 -19.23 0.85 -12.99
N GLN A 272 -18.46 -0.20 -13.24
CA GLN A 272 -18.95 -1.52 -13.68
C GLN A 272 -18.76 -2.56 -12.57
N PHE A 273 -17.70 -2.44 -11.78
CA PHE A 273 -17.36 -3.35 -10.71
C PHE A 273 -16.54 -2.63 -9.63
N CYS A 274 -16.66 -3.07 -8.39
CA CYS A 274 -15.82 -2.63 -7.28
C CYS A 274 -15.39 -3.81 -6.41
N GLN A 275 -14.23 -3.70 -5.80
CA GLN A 275 -13.64 -4.70 -4.90
C GLN A 275 -12.68 -4.07 -3.91
N GLY A 276 -12.38 -4.80 -2.83
CA GLY A 276 -11.23 -4.53 -1.97
C GLY A 276 -9.92 -4.74 -2.73
N VAL A 277 -8.86 -3.99 -2.36
CA VAL A 277 -7.53 -4.18 -2.96
C VAL A 277 -6.73 -5.19 -2.15
N ASP A 278 -6.77 -5.09 -0.83
CA ASP A 278 -6.13 -6.04 0.09
C ASP A 278 -7.12 -6.40 1.20
N TYR A 279 -7.26 -7.68 1.47
CA TYR A 279 -8.21 -8.25 2.44
C TYR A 279 -7.52 -8.61 3.76
N GLY A 280 -6.24 -8.24 3.90
CA GLY A 280 -5.46 -8.48 5.10
C GLY A 280 -5.75 -7.50 6.23
N ILE A 281 -4.79 -7.34 7.13
CA ILE A 281 -4.93 -6.50 8.32
C ILE A 281 -4.28 -5.14 8.10
N ASP A 282 -3.11 -5.12 7.46
CA ASP A 282 -2.24 -3.94 7.38
C ASP A 282 -1.96 -3.58 5.91
N TYR A 283 -2.81 -2.74 5.34
CA TYR A 283 -2.64 -2.25 3.96
C TYR A 283 -3.46 -0.98 3.72
N TYR A 284 -2.85 0.10 3.23
CA TYR A 284 -3.51 1.39 3.01
C TYR A 284 -2.72 2.26 2.02
N ALA A 285 -3.35 3.33 1.51
CA ALA A 285 -2.72 4.41 0.74
C ALA A 285 -1.91 3.93 -0.49
N MET A 286 -2.53 3.10 -1.36
CA MET A 286 -1.87 2.57 -2.54
C MET A 286 -1.47 3.67 -3.52
N GLN A 287 -0.31 3.50 -4.15
CA GLN A 287 0.10 4.32 -5.29
C GLN A 287 0.71 3.44 -6.39
N THR A 288 0.46 3.79 -7.66
CA THR A 288 0.97 3.03 -8.81
C THR A 288 1.88 3.85 -9.71
N LEU A 289 2.69 3.16 -10.49
CA LEU A 289 3.42 3.71 -11.64
C LEU A 289 3.24 2.81 -12.87
N LEU A 290 3.36 3.40 -14.06
CA LEU A 290 3.57 2.68 -15.30
C LEU A 290 5.07 2.49 -15.50
N ALA A 291 5.54 1.26 -15.40
CA ALA A 291 6.95 0.92 -15.60
C ALA A 291 7.34 1.03 -17.08
N PRO A 292 8.65 1.21 -17.40
CA PRO A 292 9.13 1.34 -18.79
C PRO A 292 8.81 0.15 -19.68
N ASP A 293 8.61 -1.03 -19.11
CA ASP A 293 8.25 -2.27 -19.79
C ASP A 293 6.74 -2.47 -19.97
N GLY A 294 5.93 -1.45 -19.61
CA GLY A 294 4.48 -1.42 -19.75
C GLY A 294 3.70 -2.04 -18.61
N ARG A 295 4.36 -2.57 -17.57
CA ARG A 295 3.67 -3.06 -16.37
C ARG A 295 3.11 -1.90 -15.54
N ARG A 296 1.92 -2.09 -14.97
CA ARG A 296 1.41 -1.24 -13.88
C ARG A 296 1.85 -1.86 -12.56
N ILE A 297 2.67 -1.14 -11.81
CA ILE A 297 3.23 -1.57 -10.52
C ILE A 297 2.60 -0.76 -9.40
N MET A 298 2.13 -1.44 -8.36
CA MET A 298 1.52 -0.84 -7.17
C MET A 298 2.38 -1.10 -5.94
N ILE A 299 2.44 -0.11 -5.05
CA ILE A 299 2.99 -0.22 -3.71
C ILE A 299 2.05 0.46 -2.72
N ALA A 300 2.06 0.06 -1.45
CA ALA A 300 1.22 0.64 -0.42
C ALA A 300 1.92 0.71 0.93
N TRP A 301 1.38 1.50 1.83
CA TRP A 301 1.76 1.48 3.23
C TRP A 301 1.25 0.18 3.89
N MET A 302 2.16 -0.64 4.42
CA MET A 302 1.82 -1.90 5.09
C MET A 302 1.51 -1.63 6.57
N GLN A 303 0.51 -0.84 6.78
CA GLN A 303 -0.17 -0.52 8.02
C GLN A 303 -1.58 0.00 7.69
N ASN A 304 -2.34 0.29 8.72
CA ASN A 304 -3.62 0.96 8.61
C ASN A 304 -3.81 1.81 9.86
N TRP A 305 -4.47 2.95 9.76
CA TRP A 305 -4.70 3.85 10.90
C TRP A 305 -5.43 3.17 12.07
N ASP A 306 -6.33 2.23 11.78
CA ASP A 306 -7.08 1.47 12.80
C ASP A 306 -6.33 0.25 13.33
N THR A 307 -5.25 -0.19 12.65
CA THR A 307 -4.56 -1.45 12.93
C THR A 307 -3.11 -1.25 13.32
N LEU A 308 -2.67 -0.03 13.63
CA LEU A 308 -1.28 0.31 13.95
C LEU A 308 -0.65 -0.69 14.90
N ALA A 309 0.23 -1.54 14.35
CA ALA A 309 0.91 -2.61 15.05
C ALA A 309 2.33 -2.19 15.40
N TYR A 310 2.51 -1.45 16.49
CA TYR A 310 3.85 -1.10 16.96
C TYR A 310 4.62 -2.35 17.31
N ARG A 311 5.84 -2.48 16.78
CA ARG A 311 6.72 -3.57 17.10
C ARG A 311 7.22 -3.46 18.53
N CYS A 312 7.46 -4.61 19.15
CA CYS A 312 7.92 -4.69 20.55
C CYS A 312 9.40 -4.30 20.76
N ASN A 313 10.10 -3.85 19.73
CA ASN A 313 11.49 -3.44 19.80
C ASN A 313 11.65 -1.97 19.39
N ASP A 314 12.46 -1.23 20.12
CA ASP A 314 12.84 0.15 19.82
C ASP A 314 13.86 0.18 18.65
N SER A 315 13.44 -0.27 17.47
CA SER A 315 14.29 -0.34 16.28
C SER A 315 14.64 1.04 15.68
N GLY A 316 14.14 2.12 16.28
CA GLY A 316 14.38 3.49 15.80
C GLY A 316 13.60 3.84 14.53
N TRP A 317 12.77 2.94 13.99
CA TRP A 317 11.92 3.13 12.83
C TRP A 317 10.54 2.44 12.99
N PHE A 318 9.53 2.98 12.31
CA PHE A 318 8.18 2.43 12.34
C PHE A 318 7.58 2.40 10.94
N ALA A 319 6.91 1.30 10.66
CA ALA A 319 6.21 0.94 9.43
C ALA A 319 7.14 0.56 8.24
N GLN A 320 6.52 -0.01 7.24
CA GLN A 320 7.18 -0.44 6.01
C GLN A 320 6.19 -0.34 4.84
N MET A 321 6.71 -0.28 3.61
CA MET A 321 5.91 -0.46 2.41
C MET A 321 5.60 -1.94 2.17
N SER A 322 4.56 -2.23 1.40
CA SER A 322 4.29 -3.56 0.86
C SER A 322 5.34 -3.94 -0.18
N LEU A 323 5.40 -5.22 -0.53
CA LEU A 323 6.08 -5.65 -1.75
C LEU A 323 5.45 -4.95 -2.96
N PRO A 324 6.23 -4.46 -3.93
CA PRO A 324 5.68 -3.98 -5.19
C PRO A 324 4.93 -5.11 -5.92
N ARG A 325 3.75 -4.80 -6.48
CA ARG A 325 2.85 -5.76 -7.12
C ARG A 325 2.56 -5.39 -8.55
N GLU A 326 2.62 -6.35 -9.47
CA GLU A 326 2.15 -6.21 -10.86
C GLU A 326 0.63 -6.34 -10.88
N LEU A 327 -0.03 -5.40 -11.54
CA LEU A 327 -1.49 -5.36 -11.68
C LEU A 327 -1.94 -5.84 -13.06
N SER A 328 -3.09 -6.48 -13.11
CA SER A 328 -3.83 -6.77 -14.35
C SER A 328 -5.33 -6.78 -14.09
N VAL A 329 -6.12 -6.54 -15.13
CA VAL A 329 -7.58 -6.71 -15.08
C VAL A 329 -7.96 -7.95 -15.88
N LYS A 330 -8.56 -8.93 -15.20
CA LYS A 330 -9.02 -10.18 -15.81
C LYS A 330 -10.48 -10.40 -15.43
N ASN A 331 -11.35 -10.69 -16.41
CA ASN A 331 -12.77 -10.92 -16.17
C ASN A 331 -13.45 -9.78 -15.38
N GLY A 332 -13.01 -8.53 -15.59
CA GLY A 332 -13.54 -7.36 -14.92
C GLY A 332 -13.07 -7.18 -13.45
N ARG A 333 -12.11 -7.97 -12.97
CA ARG A 333 -11.54 -7.89 -11.61
C ARG A 333 -10.07 -7.52 -11.65
N LEU A 334 -9.60 -6.84 -10.61
CA LEU A 334 -8.18 -6.55 -10.39
C LEU A 334 -7.47 -7.80 -9.86
N TYR A 335 -6.41 -8.20 -10.53
CA TYR A 335 -5.46 -9.22 -10.10
C TYR A 335 -4.12 -8.61 -9.73
N GLN A 336 -3.45 -9.19 -8.74
CA GLN A 336 -2.19 -8.69 -8.21
C GLN A 336 -1.23 -9.86 -8.00
N VAL A 337 0.00 -9.73 -8.51
CA VAL A 337 1.07 -10.70 -8.25
C VAL A 337 2.33 -9.97 -7.79
N PRO A 338 3.22 -10.61 -7.02
CA PRO A 338 4.50 -10.00 -6.68
C PRO A 338 5.26 -9.64 -7.96
N VAL A 339 6.01 -8.54 -7.93
CA VAL A 339 6.87 -8.20 -9.06
C VAL A 339 7.80 -9.38 -9.40
N ARG A 340 7.94 -9.63 -10.70
CA ARG A 340 8.69 -10.80 -11.23
C ARG A 340 10.15 -10.80 -10.82
N GLU A 341 10.71 -9.67 -10.50
CA GLU A 341 12.07 -9.49 -10.00
C GLU A 341 12.33 -10.29 -8.71
N LEU A 342 11.30 -10.51 -7.90
CA LEU A 342 11.39 -11.34 -6.69
C LEU A 342 11.87 -12.77 -6.98
N ASN A 343 11.58 -13.30 -8.17
CA ASN A 343 12.03 -14.64 -8.54
C ASN A 343 13.55 -14.75 -8.65
N ALA A 344 14.26 -13.66 -8.87
CA ALA A 344 15.73 -13.64 -8.91
C ALA A 344 16.37 -13.82 -7.52
N MET A 345 15.62 -13.55 -6.45
CA MET A 345 16.06 -13.77 -5.07
C MET A 345 15.86 -15.22 -4.59
N ARG A 346 15.17 -16.06 -5.37
CA ARG A 346 14.85 -17.44 -4.99
C ARG A 346 16.10 -18.33 -4.97
N ALA A 347 16.34 -18.97 -3.84
CA ALA A 347 17.41 -19.93 -3.63
C ALA A 347 16.90 -21.16 -2.85
N ASN A 348 17.73 -22.20 -2.73
CA ASN A 348 17.50 -23.35 -1.86
C ASN A 348 16.08 -23.96 -1.99
N LYS A 349 15.69 -24.31 -3.23
CA LYS A 349 14.37 -24.92 -3.51
C LYS A 349 14.17 -26.22 -2.70
N VAL A 350 13.04 -26.31 -2.00
CA VAL A 350 12.55 -27.53 -1.34
C VAL A 350 11.14 -27.82 -1.87
N GLU A 351 10.86 -29.07 -2.22
CA GLU A 351 9.58 -29.46 -2.82
C GLU A 351 9.04 -30.74 -2.21
N TYR A 352 7.75 -30.72 -1.89
CA TYR A 352 6.99 -31.88 -1.46
C TYR A 352 5.70 -31.96 -2.27
N ASN A 353 5.37 -33.15 -2.75
CA ASN A 353 4.18 -33.39 -3.56
C ASN A 353 3.28 -34.44 -2.92
N ASN A 354 1.96 -34.21 -3.00
CA ASN A 354 0.94 -35.14 -2.51
C ASN A 354 1.06 -35.51 -1.03
N VAL A 355 1.51 -34.58 -0.19
CA VAL A 355 1.57 -34.79 1.27
C VAL A 355 0.15 -34.87 1.81
N VAL A 356 -0.22 -35.98 2.41
CA VAL A 356 -1.52 -36.18 3.04
C VAL A 356 -1.43 -35.76 4.51
N ILE A 357 -2.29 -34.83 4.91
CA ILE A 357 -2.43 -34.36 6.28
C ILE A 357 -3.84 -34.76 6.74
N LYS A 358 -3.93 -35.54 7.83
CA LYS A 358 -5.22 -36.02 8.33
C LYS A 358 -5.27 -35.92 9.85
N ASP A 359 -6.13 -35.04 10.35
CA ASP A 359 -6.42 -34.82 11.76
C ASP A 359 -5.16 -34.66 12.64
N THR A 360 -4.09 -34.08 12.07
CA THR A 360 -2.81 -33.93 12.74
C THR A 360 -2.09 -32.66 12.31
N ARG A 361 -1.17 -32.21 13.14
CA ARG A 361 -0.22 -31.14 12.78
C ARG A 361 1.08 -31.77 12.26
N LEU A 362 1.58 -31.24 11.18
CA LEU A 362 2.77 -31.74 10.49
C LEU A 362 3.76 -30.60 10.26
N THR A 363 5.02 -30.86 10.54
CA THR A 363 6.16 -30.07 10.05
C THR A 363 6.89 -30.86 8.97
N LEU A 364 7.40 -30.18 7.96
CA LEU A 364 8.18 -30.81 6.88
C LEU A 364 9.62 -30.33 6.98
N ASP A 365 10.55 -31.25 6.73
CA ASP A 365 11.98 -30.94 6.80
C ASP A 365 12.34 -29.79 5.86
N GLN A 366 13.15 -28.82 6.32
CA GLN A 366 13.57 -27.60 5.61
C GLN A 366 12.43 -26.65 5.20
N ILE A 367 11.18 -26.90 5.61
CA ILE A 367 10.07 -25.95 5.43
C ILE A 367 9.99 -25.08 6.68
N GLU A 368 10.86 -24.09 6.73
CA GLU A 368 10.97 -23.09 7.79
C GLU A 368 11.61 -21.81 7.25
N GLY A 369 11.56 -20.71 7.99
CA GLY A 369 12.24 -19.46 7.64
C GLY A 369 11.41 -18.21 7.92
N ARG A 370 12.06 -17.06 7.80
CA ARG A 370 11.43 -15.72 7.94
C ARG A 370 11.53 -14.90 6.65
N THR A 371 12.37 -15.29 5.71
CA THR A 371 12.52 -14.70 4.38
C THR A 371 12.36 -15.81 3.37
N VAL A 372 11.09 -16.14 3.07
CA VAL A 372 10.75 -17.29 2.23
C VAL A 372 9.59 -16.99 1.29
N ASP A 373 9.59 -17.66 0.16
CA ASP A 373 8.53 -17.69 -0.83
C ASP A 373 7.96 -19.11 -0.89
N LEU A 374 6.70 -19.29 -0.47
CA LEU A 374 6.01 -20.56 -0.42
C LEU A 374 4.92 -20.60 -1.48
N GLU A 375 4.95 -21.59 -2.35
CA GLU A 375 3.87 -21.92 -3.28
C GLU A 375 3.14 -23.17 -2.79
N LEU A 376 1.85 -23.04 -2.51
CA LEU A 376 1.03 -24.08 -1.92
C LEU A 376 -0.16 -24.39 -2.83
N VAL A 377 -0.45 -25.68 -3.01
CA VAL A 377 -1.69 -26.15 -3.63
C VAL A 377 -2.36 -27.12 -2.63
N ILE A 378 -3.54 -26.73 -2.15
CA ILE A 378 -4.29 -27.46 -1.12
C ILE A 378 -5.55 -28.03 -1.75
N ARG A 379 -5.77 -29.35 -1.59
CA ARG A 379 -6.91 -30.08 -2.16
C ARG A 379 -7.49 -31.04 -1.12
N PRO A 380 -8.77 -31.44 -1.23
CA PRO A 380 -9.25 -32.61 -0.47
C PRO A 380 -8.48 -33.86 -0.88
N ALA A 381 -8.14 -34.70 0.11
CA ALA A 381 -7.53 -35.99 -0.18
C ALA A 381 -8.51 -36.95 -0.86
N ASP A 382 -9.78 -36.80 -0.58
CA ASP A 382 -10.92 -37.47 -1.21
C ASP A 382 -11.88 -36.42 -1.76
N LYS A 383 -12.24 -36.51 -3.03
CA LYS A 383 -13.11 -35.54 -3.70
C LYS A 383 -14.53 -35.48 -3.13
N ASP A 384 -15.00 -36.61 -2.58
CA ASP A 384 -16.34 -36.74 -2.02
C ASP A 384 -16.40 -36.40 -0.53
N ASN A 385 -15.23 -36.11 0.10
CA ASN A 385 -15.14 -35.83 1.52
C ASN A 385 -14.17 -34.66 1.79
N LEU A 386 -14.72 -33.45 1.83
CA LEU A 386 -13.94 -32.24 2.11
C LEU A 386 -13.41 -32.24 3.55
N TYR A 387 -12.17 -31.76 3.73
CA TYR A 387 -11.70 -31.40 5.06
C TYR A 387 -12.47 -30.17 5.57
N LYS A 388 -12.67 -30.06 6.89
CA LYS A 388 -13.42 -28.94 7.49
C LYS A 388 -12.60 -27.67 7.57
N LYS A 389 -11.28 -27.80 7.79
CA LYS A 389 -10.35 -26.68 7.77
C LYS A 389 -8.93 -27.13 7.43
N PHE A 390 -8.17 -26.21 6.84
CA PHE A 390 -6.74 -26.30 6.67
C PHE A 390 -6.08 -25.10 7.33
N GLU A 391 -5.00 -25.31 8.07
CA GLU A 391 -4.21 -24.25 8.72
C GLU A 391 -2.75 -24.33 8.28
N LEU A 392 -2.20 -23.18 7.91
CA LEU A 392 -0.77 -22.90 7.82
C LEU A 392 -0.40 -22.04 9.02
N CYS A 393 0.45 -22.52 9.93
CA CYS A 393 1.10 -21.71 10.94
C CYS A 393 2.47 -21.25 10.41
N PHE A 394 2.82 -20.00 10.68
CA PHE A 394 4.10 -19.41 10.29
C PHE A 394 4.61 -18.45 11.38
N ALA A 395 5.88 -18.08 11.29
CA ALA A 395 6.56 -17.33 12.33
C ALA A 395 6.33 -17.98 13.70
N GLU A 396 6.48 -19.33 13.72
CA GLU A 396 6.10 -20.20 14.83
C GLU A 396 7.30 -20.54 15.72
N ASN A 397 7.09 -20.52 17.02
CA ASN A 397 7.96 -21.11 18.03
C ASN A 397 7.10 -21.86 19.06
N GLU A 398 7.67 -22.32 20.16
CA GLU A 398 6.97 -23.09 21.19
C GLU A 398 5.73 -22.37 21.78
N LYS A 399 5.68 -21.03 21.72
CA LYS A 399 4.63 -20.23 22.39
C LYS A 399 3.79 -19.41 21.43
N TYR A 400 4.38 -18.90 20.37
CA TYR A 400 3.78 -17.85 19.51
C TYR A 400 3.77 -18.28 18.05
N HIS A 401 2.75 -17.85 17.33
CA HIS A 401 2.60 -18.07 15.89
C HIS A 401 1.56 -17.11 15.29
N SER A 402 1.54 -17.06 13.97
CA SER A 402 0.43 -16.52 13.19
C SER A 402 -0.13 -17.63 12.28
N THR A 403 -1.38 -17.51 11.83
CA THR A 403 -2.03 -18.54 11.04
C THR A 403 -2.72 -17.98 9.80
N LEU A 404 -2.73 -18.81 8.75
CA LEU A 404 -3.73 -18.78 7.68
C LEU A 404 -4.65 -19.97 7.86
N CYS A 405 -5.96 -19.75 7.92
CA CYS A 405 -6.96 -20.79 8.10
C CYS A 405 -7.98 -20.75 6.97
N PHE A 406 -8.07 -21.79 6.19
CA PHE A 406 -9.07 -21.97 5.13
C PHE A 406 -10.17 -22.93 5.55
N ARG A 407 -11.42 -22.53 5.34
CA ARG A 407 -12.63 -23.32 5.55
C ARG A 407 -13.36 -23.50 4.21
N PRO A 408 -13.24 -24.67 3.57
CA PRO A 408 -13.78 -24.86 2.23
C PRO A 408 -15.30 -24.83 2.17
N ASP A 409 -16.01 -25.27 3.23
CA ASP A 409 -17.46 -25.22 3.33
C ASP A 409 -18.03 -23.80 3.40
N GLU A 410 -17.27 -22.86 3.94
CA GLU A 410 -17.61 -21.43 4.00
C GLU A 410 -16.97 -20.63 2.84
N SER A 411 -16.02 -21.24 2.12
CA SER A 411 -15.15 -20.57 1.13
C SER A 411 -14.42 -19.37 1.72
N VAL A 412 -13.96 -19.45 2.99
CA VAL A 412 -13.34 -18.37 3.72
C VAL A 412 -11.87 -18.67 4.02
N LEU A 413 -11.00 -17.75 3.62
CA LEU A 413 -9.62 -17.71 4.10
C LEU A 413 -9.49 -16.61 5.16
N LYS A 414 -8.90 -16.95 6.29
CA LYS A 414 -8.64 -16.05 7.41
C LYS A 414 -7.16 -15.97 7.72
N ILE A 415 -6.64 -14.76 7.90
CA ILE A 415 -5.36 -14.49 8.54
C ILE A 415 -5.60 -14.13 10.00
N ASP A 416 -4.79 -14.68 10.93
CA ASP A 416 -4.93 -14.44 12.36
C ASP A 416 -3.55 -14.37 13.04
N ARG A 417 -3.29 -13.27 13.74
CA ARG A 417 -2.07 -13.01 14.52
C ARG A 417 -2.33 -12.89 16.03
N LYS A 418 -3.47 -13.40 16.51
CA LYS A 418 -3.85 -13.34 17.93
C LYS A 418 -2.77 -13.93 18.85
N PHE A 419 -2.14 -15.00 18.42
CA PHE A 419 -1.11 -15.70 19.18
C PHE A 419 0.32 -15.30 18.80
N SER A 420 0.53 -14.14 18.19
CA SER A 420 1.85 -13.63 17.76
C SER A 420 2.72 -13.07 18.89
N GLY A 421 2.25 -13.10 20.14
CA GLY A 421 3.00 -12.59 21.30
C GLY A 421 2.88 -11.09 21.52
N SER A 422 1.90 -10.42 20.89
CA SER A 422 1.61 -9.00 21.16
C SER A 422 1.02 -8.83 22.57
N GLU A 423 1.56 -7.90 23.33
CA GLU A 423 1.02 -7.48 24.64
C GLU A 423 -0.08 -6.41 24.51
N ARG A 424 -0.33 -5.92 23.29
CA ARG A 424 -1.33 -4.89 23.00
C ARG A 424 -2.60 -5.49 22.40
N ALA A 425 -3.74 -4.88 22.73
CA ALA A 425 -5.00 -5.16 22.07
C ALA A 425 -4.98 -4.52 20.66
N LEU A 426 -4.60 -5.31 19.68
CA LEU A 426 -4.54 -4.93 18.26
C LEU A 426 -5.63 -5.66 17.49
N VAL A 427 -6.01 -5.12 16.34
CA VAL A 427 -6.73 -5.91 15.32
C VAL A 427 -5.86 -7.10 14.97
N HIS A 428 -6.38 -8.31 15.16
CA HIS A 428 -5.58 -9.52 15.05
C HIS A 428 -6.03 -10.48 13.97
N GLN A 429 -7.18 -10.24 13.33
CA GLN A 429 -7.67 -11.12 12.27
C GLN A 429 -8.38 -10.35 11.16
N SER A 430 -8.32 -10.90 9.96
CA SER A 430 -9.09 -10.49 8.80
C SER A 430 -9.46 -11.71 7.96
N SER A 431 -10.49 -11.60 7.13
CA SER A 431 -10.99 -12.72 6.32
C SER A 431 -11.45 -12.24 4.96
N CYS A 432 -11.35 -13.09 3.94
CA CYS A 432 -11.95 -12.87 2.62
C CYS A 432 -12.70 -14.11 2.13
N LEU A 433 -13.65 -13.91 1.24
CA LEU A 433 -14.22 -14.99 0.45
C LEU A 433 -13.23 -15.40 -0.62
N VAL A 434 -13.05 -16.68 -0.81
CA VAL A 434 -12.17 -17.26 -1.84
C VAL A 434 -13.04 -17.98 -2.85
N ASN A 435 -12.90 -17.66 -4.13
CA ASN A 435 -13.61 -18.36 -5.17
C ASN A 435 -13.11 -19.81 -5.28
N GLY A 436 -13.98 -20.78 -5.01
CA GLY A 436 -13.63 -22.18 -4.85
C GLY A 436 -14.29 -23.12 -5.86
N ASP A 437 -14.31 -22.77 -7.16
CA ASP A 437 -14.97 -23.59 -8.21
C ASP A 437 -14.32 -24.97 -8.41
N SER A 438 -13.10 -25.20 -7.89
CA SER A 438 -12.32 -26.43 -8.13
C SER A 438 -12.02 -27.28 -6.89
N ASN A 439 -12.50 -26.93 -5.70
CA ASN A 439 -12.06 -27.51 -4.43
C ASN A 439 -10.52 -27.47 -4.23
N GLU A 440 -9.84 -26.63 -4.99
CA GLU A 440 -8.40 -26.43 -4.94
C GLU A 440 -8.13 -24.97 -4.53
N LEU A 441 -7.30 -24.79 -3.51
CA LEU A 441 -6.80 -23.48 -3.07
C LEU A 441 -5.32 -23.36 -3.41
N LYS A 442 -4.97 -22.34 -4.17
CA LYS A 442 -3.58 -21.97 -4.45
C LYS A 442 -3.20 -20.77 -3.61
N LEU A 443 -2.08 -20.87 -2.91
CA LEU A 443 -1.52 -19.76 -2.15
C LEU A 443 -0.05 -19.56 -2.55
N ARG A 444 0.35 -18.32 -2.78
CA ARG A 444 1.75 -17.91 -2.74
C ARG A 444 1.92 -17.03 -1.51
N VAL A 445 2.73 -17.46 -0.56
CA VAL A 445 2.95 -16.80 0.73
C VAL A 445 4.37 -16.28 0.77
N ILE A 446 4.51 -14.97 0.78
CA ILE A 446 5.81 -14.29 0.90
C ILE A 446 5.99 -13.84 2.34
N LEU A 447 7.01 -14.36 2.99
CA LEU A 447 7.43 -13.91 4.32
C LEU A 447 8.69 -13.06 4.20
N ASP A 448 8.68 -11.92 4.85
CA ASP A 448 9.88 -11.18 5.23
C ASP A 448 9.95 -11.09 6.76
N LYS A 449 11.05 -10.63 7.29
CA LYS A 449 11.31 -10.61 8.75
C LYS A 449 10.14 -10.10 9.58
N PHE A 450 9.35 -9.14 9.06
CA PHE A 450 8.29 -8.45 9.78
C PHE A 450 6.93 -8.44 9.07
N SER A 451 6.78 -9.17 7.97
CA SER A 451 5.56 -9.16 7.18
C SER A 451 5.24 -10.49 6.53
N VAL A 452 3.97 -10.65 6.20
CA VAL A 452 3.43 -11.70 5.35
C VAL A 452 2.52 -11.10 4.28
N GLU A 453 2.71 -11.51 3.03
CA GLU A 453 1.79 -11.22 1.93
C GLU A 453 1.35 -12.52 1.28
N VAL A 454 0.05 -12.72 1.17
CA VAL A 454 -0.59 -13.96 0.71
C VAL A 454 -1.36 -13.67 -0.57
N PHE A 455 -0.88 -14.20 -1.68
CA PHE A 455 -1.52 -14.11 -2.98
C PHE A 455 -2.36 -15.36 -3.21
N ILE A 456 -3.64 -15.20 -3.42
CA ILE A 456 -4.65 -16.26 -3.45
C ILE A 456 -5.08 -16.49 -4.90
N ASN A 457 -5.15 -17.76 -5.35
CA ASN A 457 -5.63 -18.15 -6.68
C ASN A 457 -5.02 -17.30 -7.81
N ASP A 458 -3.68 -17.34 -7.90
CA ASP A 458 -2.92 -16.60 -8.91
C ASP A 458 -3.11 -15.06 -8.83
N GLY A 459 -3.40 -14.54 -7.63
CA GLY A 459 -3.50 -13.11 -7.35
C GLY A 459 -4.90 -12.50 -7.49
N GLU A 460 -5.95 -13.31 -7.51
CA GLU A 460 -7.33 -12.82 -7.53
C GLU A 460 -7.66 -12.01 -6.27
N GLN A 461 -7.10 -12.41 -5.13
CA GLN A 461 -7.16 -11.68 -3.86
C GLN A 461 -5.79 -11.69 -3.19
N VAL A 462 -5.55 -10.71 -2.33
CA VAL A 462 -4.31 -10.62 -1.55
C VAL A 462 -4.64 -10.27 -0.11
N MET A 463 -3.88 -10.84 0.83
CA MET A 463 -3.97 -10.50 2.26
C MET A 463 -2.58 -10.16 2.79
N SER A 464 -2.46 -9.01 3.44
CA SER A 464 -1.20 -8.52 4.00
C SER A 464 -1.30 -8.30 5.50
N ALA A 465 -0.25 -8.63 6.23
CA ALA A 465 -0.16 -8.34 7.65
C ALA A 465 1.29 -8.18 8.14
N VAL A 466 1.46 -7.33 9.15
CA VAL A 466 2.70 -7.25 9.91
C VAL A 466 2.81 -8.45 10.85
N ILE A 467 3.98 -9.08 10.88
CA ILE A 467 4.33 -10.16 11.81
C ILE A 467 4.91 -9.54 13.09
N LEU A 468 4.32 -9.91 14.23
CA LEU A 468 4.70 -9.38 15.55
C LEU A 468 5.64 -10.31 16.33
N THR A 469 5.70 -11.61 15.95
CA THR A 469 6.60 -12.58 16.57
C THR A 469 8.07 -12.19 16.33
N LYS A 470 8.90 -12.45 17.33
CA LYS A 470 10.36 -12.25 17.21
C LYS A 470 10.95 -13.05 16.06
N GLN A 471 12.06 -12.58 15.48
CA GLN A 471 12.66 -13.16 14.26
C GLN A 471 13.18 -14.59 14.45
N GLU A 472 13.46 -15.01 15.67
CA GLU A 472 13.90 -16.37 15.99
C GLU A 472 12.78 -17.42 15.79
N ALA A 473 11.52 -16.99 15.76
CA ALA A 473 10.37 -17.84 15.45
C ALA A 473 10.32 -18.13 13.95
N LYS A 474 10.98 -19.19 13.50
CA LYS A 474 11.14 -19.57 12.09
C LYS A 474 10.26 -20.74 11.66
N GLY A 475 9.55 -21.36 12.60
CA GLY A 475 8.74 -22.55 12.34
C GLY A 475 7.60 -22.28 11.37
N ILE A 476 7.33 -23.31 10.55
CA ILE A 476 6.18 -23.40 9.65
C ILE A 476 5.58 -24.78 9.84
N SER A 477 4.27 -24.86 10.11
CA SER A 477 3.56 -26.12 10.28
C SER A 477 2.18 -26.09 9.63
N PHE A 478 1.65 -27.27 9.33
CA PHE A 478 0.41 -27.48 8.63
C PHE A 478 -0.53 -28.35 9.47
N PHE A 479 -1.83 -28.06 9.42
CA PHE A 479 -2.86 -28.88 10.07
C PHE A 479 -4.08 -29.01 9.16
N ALA A 480 -4.73 -30.17 9.17
CA ALA A 480 -6.03 -30.35 8.56
C ALA A 480 -6.99 -31.05 9.54
N ASP A 481 -8.22 -30.54 9.67
CA ASP A 481 -9.35 -31.23 10.29
C ASP A 481 -10.09 -31.98 9.17
N GLY A 482 -9.99 -33.32 9.17
CA GLY A 482 -10.24 -34.16 8.03
C GLY A 482 -8.98 -34.43 7.21
N ALA A 483 -9.11 -34.86 5.95
CA ALA A 483 -7.98 -35.24 5.11
C ALA A 483 -7.75 -34.26 3.95
N ALA A 484 -6.67 -33.50 4.01
CA ALA A 484 -6.19 -32.62 2.94
C ALA A 484 -4.95 -33.20 2.25
N LYS A 485 -4.76 -32.84 1.00
CA LYS A 485 -3.56 -33.11 0.22
C LYS A 485 -2.87 -31.80 -0.11
N LEU A 486 -1.58 -31.71 0.18
CA LEU A 486 -0.75 -30.52 0.00
C LEU A 486 0.38 -30.80 -0.98
N ASP A 487 0.53 -29.93 -1.98
CA ASP A 487 1.78 -29.73 -2.71
C ASP A 487 2.39 -28.42 -2.22
N ILE A 488 3.71 -28.43 -1.99
CA ILE A 488 4.43 -27.25 -1.51
C ILE A 488 5.78 -27.13 -2.20
N VAL A 489 6.08 -25.90 -2.65
CA VAL A 489 7.41 -25.49 -3.09
C VAL A 489 7.83 -24.30 -2.21
N LYS A 490 8.99 -24.42 -1.60
CA LYS A 490 9.58 -23.36 -0.77
C LYS A 490 10.90 -22.91 -1.38
N TYR A 491 11.11 -21.60 -1.42
CA TYR A 491 12.40 -20.98 -1.70
C TYR A 491 12.82 -20.09 -0.53
N ASP A 492 14.12 -20.05 -0.24
CA ASP A 492 14.67 -18.94 0.53
C ASP A 492 14.77 -17.71 -0.37
N LEU A 493 14.51 -16.53 0.18
CA LEU A 493 14.73 -15.25 -0.49
C LEU A 493 16.03 -14.63 0.06
N LEU A 494 17.05 -14.54 -0.82
CA LEU A 494 18.42 -14.13 -0.48
C LEU A 494 18.85 -12.88 -1.26
#